data_f18a3f52c8a6e551f078e40b0c2575a5
#
_entry.id   f18a3f52c8a6e551f078e40b0c2575a5
#
_cell.length_a   1.000
_cell.length_b   1.000
_cell.length_c   1.000
_cell.angle_alpha   90.00
_cell.angle_beta   90.00
_cell.angle_gamma   90.00
#
_symmetry.space_group_name_H-M   'P 1'
#
loop_
_entity.id
_entity.type
_entity.pdbx_description
1 polymer ?
#
loop_
_entity_poly.entity_id
_entity_poly.type
_entity_poly.pdbx_seq_one_letter_code
_entity_poly.pdbx_strand_id
1 'polypeptide(L)'
;IAEMKRVAMYRSASHKTVKNILARKAFTVSMADADHVTECDYLGIVSANQVPDKVARAGFHVTKSAYVGIESGNKVADKVAKAGWHTTKSEFVDAPLIDELPMAVECRLVSYDPESCRLVGEIVNVSADERILNADGTIDPARLRPITFDMANSAYLVLGEKVGNAFQDGKKLK
;
A
#
# COMPACT_ATOMS: atom_id res chain seq x y z
N ILE A 1 18.06 -13.92 5.93
CA ILE A 1 17.25 -13.14 6.89
C ILE A 1 17.50 -11.64 6.71
N ALA A 2 18.71 -11.20 6.38
CA ALA A 2 19.01 -9.78 6.13
C ALA A 2 18.22 -9.22 4.92
N GLU A 3 17.82 -10.04 3.97
CA GLU A 3 17.04 -9.65 2.78
C GLU A 3 15.55 -9.43 3.08
N MET A 4 15.01 -9.96 4.18
CA MET A 4 13.62 -9.75 4.60
C MET A 4 13.33 -8.34 5.14
N LYS A 5 14.33 -7.48 5.24
CA LYS A 5 14.17 -6.06 5.64
C LYS A 5 14.04 -5.11 4.47
N ARG A 6 13.83 -5.62 3.27
CA ARG A 6 13.70 -4.79 2.06
C ARG A 6 12.46 -5.18 1.27
N VAL A 7 11.85 -4.16 0.66
CA VAL A 7 10.78 -4.30 -0.32
C VAL A 7 11.27 -3.79 -1.66
N ALA A 8 10.94 -4.48 -2.74
CA ALA A 8 11.17 -4.03 -4.10
C ALA A 8 9.84 -3.89 -4.84
N MET A 9 9.70 -2.79 -5.57
CA MET A 9 8.55 -2.50 -6.42
C MET A 9 9.01 -2.04 -7.79
N TYR A 10 8.13 -2.16 -8.78
CA TYR A 10 8.36 -1.64 -10.13
C TYR A 10 7.37 -0.51 -10.41
N ARG A 11 7.88 0.70 -10.62
CA ARG A 11 7.07 1.90 -10.85
C ARG A 11 7.75 2.83 -11.85
N SER A 12 7.06 3.16 -12.93
CA SER A 12 7.58 4.10 -13.94
C SER A 12 7.88 5.49 -13.35
N ALA A 13 8.98 6.10 -13.79
CA ALA A 13 9.39 7.46 -13.42
C ALA A 13 8.34 8.53 -13.74
N SER A 14 7.46 8.28 -14.71
CA SER A 14 6.35 9.18 -15.07
C SER A 14 5.30 9.32 -13.97
N HIS A 15 5.20 8.33 -13.07
CA HIS A 15 4.20 8.35 -12.02
C HIS A 15 4.52 9.39 -10.94
N LYS A 16 3.49 10.11 -10.51
CA LYS A 16 3.60 11.10 -9.42
C LYS A 16 4.17 10.48 -8.14
N THR A 17 3.78 9.26 -7.84
CA THR A 17 4.27 8.49 -6.67
C THR A 17 5.80 8.40 -6.67
N VAL A 18 6.43 8.09 -7.81
CA VAL A 18 7.90 7.99 -7.89
C VAL A 18 8.55 9.34 -7.62
N LYS A 19 8.02 10.43 -8.19
CA LYS A 19 8.51 11.77 -7.93
C LYS A 19 8.45 12.13 -6.44
N ASN A 20 7.35 11.80 -5.79
CA ASN A 20 7.18 12.04 -4.35
C ASN A 20 8.19 11.23 -3.51
N ILE A 21 8.35 9.94 -3.81
CA ILE A 21 9.31 9.05 -3.12
C ILE A 21 10.73 9.57 -3.27
N LEU A 22 11.11 9.99 -4.48
CA LEU A 22 12.46 10.55 -4.72
C LEU A 22 12.69 11.84 -3.96
N ALA A 23 11.68 12.69 -3.81
CA ALA A 23 11.75 13.94 -3.05
C ALA A 23 11.81 13.70 -1.52
N ARG A 24 10.96 12.81 -1.00
CA ARG A 24 10.82 12.55 0.43
C ARG A 24 11.81 11.51 0.96
N LYS A 25 12.40 10.70 0.08
CA LYS A 25 13.26 9.55 0.43
C LYS A 25 12.57 8.52 1.32
N ALA A 26 11.25 8.51 1.30
CA ALA A 26 10.40 7.67 2.13
C ALA A 26 9.08 7.33 1.43
N PHE A 27 8.46 6.21 1.83
CA PHE A 27 7.15 5.80 1.37
C PHE A 27 6.54 4.76 2.31
N THR A 28 5.23 4.60 2.22
CA THR A 28 4.48 3.52 2.87
C THR A 28 3.87 2.60 1.82
N VAL A 29 3.69 1.33 2.17
CA VAL A 29 2.96 0.34 1.38
C VAL A 29 1.85 -0.21 2.26
N SER A 30 0.62 0.25 2.05
CA SER A 30 -0.56 -0.26 2.73
C SER A 30 -1.06 -1.53 2.05
N MET A 31 -1.46 -2.51 2.84
CA MET A 31 -2.02 -3.76 2.35
C MET A 31 -3.51 -3.58 2.05
N ALA A 32 -3.87 -3.79 0.78
CA ALA A 32 -5.27 -3.80 0.37
C ALA A 32 -5.94 -5.09 0.89
N ASP A 33 -7.13 -4.94 1.44
CA ASP A 33 -7.95 -6.03 1.96
C ASP A 33 -9.27 -6.19 1.18
N ALA A 34 -10.03 -7.22 1.51
CA ALA A 34 -11.26 -7.54 0.83
C ALA A 34 -12.39 -6.51 1.06
N ASP A 35 -12.31 -5.73 2.13
CA ASP A 35 -13.35 -4.78 2.50
C ASP A 35 -13.18 -3.44 1.75
N HIS A 36 -11.98 -3.19 1.20
CA HIS A 36 -11.63 -1.95 0.49
C HIS A 36 -11.22 -2.18 -0.98
N VAL A 37 -11.67 -3.28 -1.61
CA VAL A 37 -11.33 -3.63 -3.00
C VAL A 37 -11.68 -2.49 -3.98
N THR A 38 -12.88 -1.93 -3.86
CA THR A 38 -13.38 -0.89 -4.77
C THR A 38 -12.51 0.37 -4.74
N GLU A 39 -12.17 0.83 -3.55
CA GLU A 39 -11.35 2.02 -3.33
C GLU A 39 -9.90 1.78 -3.79
N CYS A 40 -9.35 0.61 -3.46
CA CYS A 40 -8.00 0.23 -3.88
C CYS A 40 -7.88 0.11 -5.40
N ASP A 41 -8.84 -0.56 -6.06
CA ASP A 41 -8.89 -0.69 -7.52
C ASP A 41 -9.01 0.69 -8.17
N TYR A 42 -9.95 1.51 -7.70
CA TYR A 42 -10.14 2.86 -8.20
C TYR A 42 -8.86 3.71 -8.09
N LEU A 43 -8.15 3.68 -6.97
CA LEU A 43 -6.88 4.38 -6.81
C LEU A 43 -5.80 3.85 -7.77
N GLY A 44 -5.87 2.56 -8.12
CA GLY A 44 -4.96 1.88 -9.04
C GLY A 44 -5.18 2.25 -10.51
N ILE A 45 -6.43 2.15 -10.99
CA ILE A 45 -6.76 2.33 -12.42
C ILE A 45 -6.73 3.78 -12.87
N VAL A 46 -6.99 4.73 -11.98
CA VAL A 46 -7.14 6.13 -12.38
C VAL A 46 -5.85 6.91 -12.18
N SER A 47 -5.25 7.34 -13.28
CA SER A 47 -4.12 8.26 -13.22
C SER A 47 -4.58 9.67 -12.81
N ALA A 48 -3.96 10.22 -11.77
CA ALA A 48 -4.16 11.63 -11.39
C ALA A 48 -3.72 12.63 -12.48
N ASN A 49 -3.01 12.14 -13.50
CA ASN A 49 -2.61 12.94 -14.66
C ASN A 49 -3.73 13.06 -15.70
N GLN A 50 -4.72 12.17 -15.72
CA GLN A 50 -5.71 12.07 -16.80
C GLN A 50 -7.13 12.49 -16.38
N VAL A 51 -7.54 12.28 -15.15
CA VAL A 51 -8.89 12.58 -14.66
C VAL A 51 -8.83 13.40 -13.38
N PRO A 52 -8.83 14.74 -13.48
CA PRO A 52 -8.71 15.61 -12.29
C PRO A 52 -9.88 15.49 -11.31
N ASP A 53 -11.08 15.17 -11.80
CA ASP A 53 -12.33 15.11 -11.04
C ASP A 53 -12.82 13.68 -10.74
N LYS A 54 -11.94 12.69 -10.99
CA LYS A 54 -12.24 11.26 -10.86
C LYS A 54 -12.89 10.84 -9.54
N VAL A 55 -12.78 11.64 -8.58
CA VAL A 55 -13.15 11.42 -7.20
C VAL A 55 -14.51 11.97 -6.86
N ALA A 56 -14.84 13.15 -7.37
CA ALA A 56 -16.21 13.65 -7.30
C ALA A 56 -17.17 12.66 -8.00
N ARG A 57 -16.69 11.99 -9.05
CA ARG A 57 -17.43 10.94 -9.77
C ARG A 57 -17.63 9.66 -8.97
N ALA A 58 -16.78 9.39 -7.96
CA ALA A 58 -16.94 8.25 -7.07
C ALA A 58 -17.85 8.51 -5.86
N GLY A 59 -18.41 9.73 -5.74
CA GLY A 59 -19.38 10.07 -4.68
C GLY A 59 -18.76 10.43 -3.32
N PHE A 60 -17.46 10.70 -3.25
CA PHE A 60 -16.76 10.99 -1.99
C PHE A 60 -16.67 12.49 -1.67
N HIS A 61 -16.75 12.84 -0.39
CA HIS A 61 -16.61 14.20 0.12
C HIS A 61 -15.18 14.48 0.58
N VAL A 62 -14.69 15.69 0.27
CA VAL A 62 -13.32 16.11 0.59
C VAL A 62 -13.27 16.81 1.94
N THR A 63 -12.53 16.27 2.90
CA THR A 63 -12.08 16.99 4.08
C THR A 63 -10.60 17.37 3.88
N LYS A 64 -10.26 18.66 4.01
CA LYS A 64 -8.86 19.09 3.88
C LYS A 64 -8.08 18.64 5.10
N SER A 65 -7.19 17.66 4.92
CA SER A 65 -6.09 17.45 5.86
C SER A 65 -5.00 18.47 5.62
N ALA A 66 -4.60 19.20 6.66
CA ALA A 66 -3.56 20.22 6.60
C ALA A 66 -2.16 19.68 6.29
N TYR A 67 -2.01 18.38 6.08
CA TYR A 67 -0.74 17.68 6.03
C TYR A 67 -0.27 17.18 4.67
N VAL A 68 -1.05 17.31 3.64
CA VAL A 68 -0.60 17.00 2.27
C VAL A 68 -0.01 18.24 1.62
N GLY A 69 1.07 18.73 2.17
CA GLY A 69 1.91 19.78 1.58
C GLY A 69 2.69 19.28 0.37
N ILE A 70 2.02 18.60 -0.55
CA ILE A 70 2.54 18.28 -1.86
C ILE A 70 1.61 18.95 -2.85
N GLU A 71 1.89 20.23 -3.14
CA GLU A 71 1.41 20.81 -4.38
C GLU A 71 1.98 20.01 -5.55
N SER A 72 1.20 19.03 -5.98
CA SER A 72 1.42 18.48 -7.29
C SER A 72 0.89 19.49 -8.28
N GLY A 73 1.70 19.89 -9.21
CA GLY A 73 1.29 20.74 -10.34
C GLY A 73 0.17 20.15 -11.22
N ASN A 74 -0.53 19.15 -10.76
CA ASN A 74 -1.74 18.59 -11.31
C ASN A 74 -2.82 18.72 -10.25
N LYS A 75 -3.81 19.52 -10.54
CA LYS A 75 -4.97 20.00 -9.79
C LYS A 75 -5.84 18.98 -9.04
N VAL A 76 -5.29 17.93 -8.49
CA VAL A 76 -5.99 16.98 -7.63
C VAL A 76 -5.32 17.00 -6.27
N ALA A 77 -5.82 17.87 -5.41
CA ALA A 77 -5.52 17.82 -4.00
C ALA A 77 -6.04 16.49 -3.47
N ASP A 78 -5.26 15.73 -2.81
CA ASP A 78 -5.57 14.58 -1.96
C ASP A 78 -6.52 13.48 -2.49
N LYS A 79 -5.93 12.42 -3.06
CA LYS A 79 -6.66 11.22 -3.50
C LYS A 79 -7.22 10.40 -2.35
N VAL A 80 -6.58 10.44 -1.19
CA VAL A 80 -6.91 9.63 -0.01
C VAL A 80 -8.14 10.20 0.68
N ALA A 81 -8.13 11.49 0.99
CA ALA A 81 -9.31 12.17 1.53
C ALA A 81 -10.51 12.10 0.58
N LYS A 82 -10.24 11.98 -0.70
CA LYS A 82 -11.27 11.84 -1.72
C LYS A 82 -11.86 10.44 -1.81
N ALA A 83 -11.12 9.39 -1.47
CA ALA A 83 -11.68 8.06 -1.26
C ALA A 83 -12.50 7.96 0.04
N GLY A 84 -12.71 9.10 0.74
CA GLY A 84 -13.29 9.12 2.08
C GLY A 84 -12.32 8.56 3.13
N TRP A 85 -11.05 8.42 2.77
CA TRP A 85 -10.01 7.87 3.62
C TRP A 85 -9.22 8.97 4.32
N HIS A 86 -8.68 8.63 5.47
CA HIS A 86 -7.86 9.50 6.30
C HIS A 86 -6.40 9.08 6.22
N THR A 87 -5.52 10.00 6.55
CA THR A 87 -4.10 9.69 6.68
C THR A 87 -3.54 10.25 7.96
N THR A 88 -2.77 9.42 8.64
CA THR A 88 -1.90 9.83 9.75
C THR A 88 -0.46 9.88 9.28
N LYS A 89 0.32 10.83 9.77
CA LYS A 89 1.75 10.88 9.46
C LYS A 89 2.46 9.74 10.19
N SER A 90 3.30 9.00 9.47
CA SER A 90 4.20 8.04 10.09
C SER A 90 5.18 8.75 11.05
N GLU A 91 5.41 8.16 12.23
CA GLU A 91 6.45 8.57 13.17
C GLU A 91 7.85 8.15 12.72
N PHE A 92 7.96 7.14 11.84
CA PHE A 92 9.22 6.51 11.45
C PHE A 92 9.76 7.01 10.11
N VAL A 93 8.89 7.50 9.21
CA VAL A 93 9.26 7.96 7.88
C VAL A 93 8.46 9.20 7.45
N ASP A 94 8.99 10.00 6.55
CA ASP A 94 8.28 11.16 5.99
C ASP A 94 7.27 10.74 4.90
N ALA A 95 6.30 9.93 5.30
CA ALA A 95 5.23 9.43 4.44
C ALA A 95 3.93 9.23 5.24
N PRO A 96 2.74 9.32 4.59
CA PRO A 96 1.46 9.10 5.24
C PRO A 96 1.15 7.62 5.40
N LEU A 97 0.45 7.26 6.47
CA LEU A 97 -0.29 6.01 6.64
C LEU A 97 -1.74 6.23 6.19
N ILE A 98 -2.37 5.22 5.63
CA ILE A 98 -3.81 5.23 5.30
C ILE A 98 -4.53 4.55 6.45
N ASP A 99 -5.36 5.30 7.17
CA ASP A 99 -5.94 4.87 8.46
C ASP A 99 -6.99 3.76 8.30
N GLU A 100 -7.66 3.69 7.15
CA GLU A 100 -8.67 2.66 6.85
C GLU A 100 -8.05 1.30 6.51
N LEU A 101 -6.79 1.26 6.06
CA LEU A 101 -6.12 0.02 5.72
C LEU A 101 -5.41 -0.57 6.93
N PRO A 102 -5.71 -1.82 7.29
CA PRO A 102 -5.35 -2.38 8.60
C PRO A 102 -3.86 -2.68 8.77
N MET A 103 -3.06 -2.57 7.72
CA MET A 103 -1.60 -2.82 7.78
C MET A 103 -0.85 -1.93 6.81
N ALA A 104 0.28 -1.40 7.25
CA ALA A 104 1.22 -0.66 6.41
C ALA A 104 2.67 -1.03 6.71
N VAL A 105 3.49 -1.10 5.66
CA VAL A 105 4.94 -1.25 5.72
C VAL A 105 5.56 0.11 5.47
N GLU A 106 6.36 0.61 6.41
CA GLU A 106 6.96 1.93 6.40
C GLU A 106 8.42 1.83 5.96
N CYS A 107 8.77 2.54 4.89
CA CYS A 107 10.00 2.31 4.17
C CYS A 107 10.82 3.59 3.96
N ARG A 108 12.14 3.47 4.11
CA ARG A 108 13.12 4.44 3.63
C ARG A 108 13.59 4.05 2.25
N LEU A 109 13.66 5.00 1.31
CA LEU A 109 14.18 4.74 -0.03
C LEU A 109 15.66 4.37 0.02
N VAL A 110 16.02 3.22 -0.55
CA VAL A 110 17.41 2.77 -0.75
C VAL A 110 17.90 3.15 -2.14
N SER A 111 17.13 2.78 -3.18
CA SER A 111 17.50 3.08 -4.57
C SER A 111 16.28 3.12 -5.48
N TYR A 112 16.43 3.84 -6.59
CA TYR A 112 15.51 3.80 -7.71
C TYR A 112 16.33 3.76 -9.01
N ASP A 113 16.03 2.78 -9.84
CA ASP A 113 16.60 2.65 -11.18
C ASP A 113 15.52 3.01 -12.22
N PRO A 114 15.68 4.11 -12.98
CA PRO A 114 14.69 4.54 -13.96
C PRO A 114 14.63 3.66 -15.21
N GLU A 115 15.68 2.92 -15.55
CA GLU A 115 15.71 2.04 -16.72
C GLU A 115 14.85 0.79 -16.49
N SER A 116 15.07 0.11 -15.37
CA SER A 116 14.27 -1.05 -14.98
C SER A 116 12.97 -0.69 -14.24
N CYS A 117 12.77 0.59 -13.92
CA CYS A 117 11.67 1.07 -13.07
C CYS A 117 11.67 0.44 -11.66
N ARG A 118 12.81 -0.11 -11.21
CA ARG A 118 12.94 -0.81 -9.94
C ARG A 118 13.19 0.16 -8.80
N LEU A 119 12.32 0.13 -7.80
CA LEU A 119 12.43 0.88 -6.56
C LEU A 119 12.69 -0.09 -5.41
N VAL A 120 13.67 0.21 -4.57
CA VAL A 120 14.01 -0.59 -3.37
C VAL A 120 13.89 0.29 -2.14
N GLY A 121 13.17 -0.20 -1.14
CA GLY A 121 13.05 0.41 0.18
C GLY A 121 13.54 -0.51 1.29
N GLU A 122 14.13 0.08 2.32
CA GLU A 122 14.40 -0.56 3.60
C GLU A 122 13.15 -0.46 4.47
N ILE A 123 12.67 -1.58 4.98
CA ILE A 123 11.57 -1.61 5.94
C ILE A 123 12.10 -1.14 7.29
N VAL A 124 11.59 -0.02 7.78
CA VAL A 124 11.97 0.55 9.09
C VAL A 124 10.92 0.28 10.17
N ASN A 125 9.65 0.10 9.77
CA ASN A 125 8.56 -0.26 10.67
C ASN A 125 7.45 -0.99 9.92
N VAL A 126 6.62 -1.73 10.65
CA VAL A 126 5.35 -2.30 10.19
C VAL A 126 4.28 -1.92 11.20
N SER A 127 3.29 -1.15 10.77
CA SER A 127 2.12 -0.80 11.56
C SER A 127 0.97 -1.75 11.23
N ALA A 128 0.27 -2.23 12.24
CA ALA A 128 -0.87 -3.14 12.10
C ALA A 128 -1.95 -2.79 13.12
N ASP A 129 -3.20 -2.85 12.70
CA ASP A 129 -4.36 -2.71 13.56
C ASP A 129 -4.48 -3.95 14.49
N GLU A 130 -4.81 -3.74 15.74
CA GLU A 130 -5.00 -4.82 16.72
C GLU A 130 -6.05 -5.84 16.28
N ARG A 131 -7.05 -5.42 15.48
CA ARG A 131 -8.11 -6.29 14.95
C ARG A 131 -7.58 -7.44 14.08
N ILE A 132 -6.41 -7.28 13.46
CA ILE A 132 -5.81 -8.30 12.60
C ILE A 132 -4.72 -9.11 13.30
N LEU A 133 -4.51 -8.92 14.61
CA LEU A 133 -3.49 -9.63 15.37
C LEU A 133 -4.04 -10.86 16.08
N ASN A 134 -3.22 -11.89 16.15
CA ASN A 134 -3.38 -13.02 17.06
C ASN A 134 -3.05 -12.61 18.51
N ALA A 135 -3.38 -13.48 19.46
CA ALA A 135 -3.09 -13.25 20.88
C ALA A 135 -1.58 -13.13 21.18
N ASP A 136 -0.72 -13.67 20.33
CA ASP A 136 0.75 -13.59 20.44
C ASP A 136 1.35 -12.36 19.71
N GLY A 137 0.50 -11.46 19.17
CA GLY A 137 0.91 -10.26 18.45
C GLY A 137 1.33 -10.50 17.00
N THR A 138 1.21 -11.72 16.47
CA THR A 138 1.45 -11.99 15.05
C THR A 138 0.23 -11.63 14.20
N ILE A 139 0.47 -11.25 12.93
CA ILE A 139 -0.61 -10.93 11.99
C ILE A 139 -1.37 -12.22 11.61
N ASP A 140 -2.70 -12.16 11.70
CA ASP A 140 -3.61 -13.21 11.25
C ASP A 140 -4.07 -12.92 9.81
N PRO A 141 -3.61 -13.69 8.81
CA PRO A 141 -4.04 -13.50 7.43
C PRO A 141 -5.54 -13.70 7.20
N ALA A 142 -6.21 -14.51 8.05
CA ALA A 142 -7.64 -14.73 7.95
C ALA A 142 -8.45 -13.49 8.39
N ARG A 143 -7.92 -12.71 9.32
CA ARG A 143 -8.51 -11.42 9.75
C ARG A 143 -8.11 -10.28 8.82
N LEU A 144 -6.86 -10.25 8.37
CA LEU A 144 -6.38 -9.25 7.41
C LEU A 144 -7.08 -9.36 6.06
N ARG A 145 -7.40 -10.58 5.61
CA ARG A 145 -8.05 -10.85 4.31
C ARG A 145 -7.38 -10.13 3.14
N PRO A 146 -6.04 -10.24 2.99
CA PRO A 146 -5.33 -9.51 1.95
C PRO A 146 -5.75 -9.99 0.57
N ILE A 147 -5.86 -9.04 -0.38
CA ILE A 147 -6.22 -9.36 -1.75
C ILE A 147 -4.98 -9.52 -2.64
N THR A 148 -5.07 -10.39 -3.63
CA THR A 148 -4.11 -10.53 -4.72
C THR A 148 -4.79 -10.35 -6.06
N PHE A 149 -4.06 -9.81 -7.05
CA PHE A 149 -4.58 -9.62 -8.39
C PHE A 149 -4.33 -10.88 -9.24
N ASP A 150 -5.41 -11.44 -9.74
CA ASP A 150 -5.38 -12.52 -10.76
C ASP A 150 -5.33 -11.89 -12.16
N MET A 151 -4.15 -11.95 -12.77
CA MET A 151 -3.93 -11.40 -14.12
C MET A 151 -4.68 -12.14 -15.21
N ALA A 152 -4.94 -13.44 -15.02
CA ALA A 152 -5.57 -14.27 -16.05
C ALA A 152 -7.06 -13.92 -16.22
N ASN A 153 -7.73 -13.61 -15.12
CA ASN A 153 -9.17 -13.33 -15.08
C ASN A 153 -9.49 -11.86 -14.80
N SER A 154 -8.49 -11.00 -14.64
CA SER A 154 -8.65 -9.59 -14.25
C SER A 154 -9.51 -9.44 -13.00
N ALA A 155 -9.22 -10.24 -11.98
CA ALA A 155 -10.00 -10.33 -10.74
C ALA A 155 -9.11 -10.09 -9.51
N TYR A 156 -9.76 -9.74 -8.39
CA TYR A 156 -9.12 -9.75 -7.09
C TYR A 156 -9.56 -10.99 -6.31
N LEU A 157 -8.60 -11.68 -5.70
CA LEU A 157 -8.82 -12.88 -4.90
C LEU A 157 -8.31 -12.66 -3.47
N VAL A 158 -9.03 -13.20 -2.49
CA VAL A 158 -8.57 -13.28 -1.10
C VAL A 158 -7.77 -14.55 -0.92
N LEU A 159 -6.74 -14.56 -0.05
CA LEU A 159 -6.05 -15.77 0.35
C LEU A 159 -7.06 -16.75 0.99
N GLY A 160 -7.02 -18.00 0.56
CA GLY A 160 -7.89 -19.07 1.07
C GLY A 160 -7.48 -19.58 2.45
N GLU A 161 -8.09 -20.69 2.86
CA GLU A 161 -7.79 -21.33 4.12
C GLU A 161 -6.34 -21.86 4.18
N LYS A 162 -5.83 -22.02 5.40
CA LYS A 162 -4.53 -22.63 5.64
C LYS A 162 -4.57 -24.11 5.22
N VAL A 163 -3.76 -24.49 4.25
CA VAL A 163 -3.71 -25.86 3.68
C VAL A 163 -2.56 -26.73 4.24
N GLY A 164 -1.67 -26.15 5.05
CA GLY A 164 -0.55 -26.91 5.62
C GLY A 164 0.43 -26.05 6.43
N ASN A 165 1.45 -26.68 6.96
CA ASN A 165 2.52 -26.05 7.72
C ASN A 165 3.82 -26.06 6.92
N ALA A 166 4.30 -24.86 6.52
CA ALA A 166 5.58 -24.73 5.85
C ALA A 166 6.73 -25.28 6.71
N PHE A 167 7.70 -25.93 6.06
CA PHE A 167 8.88 -26.56 6.68
C PHE A 167 8.59 -27.70 7.64
N GLN A 168 7.35 -28.11 7.81
CA GLN A 168 6.94 -29.22 8.70
C GLN A 168 6.31 -30.39 7.93
N ASP A 169 5.32 -30.12 7.08
CA ASP A 169 4.55 -31.21 6.46
C ASP A 169 5.40 -32.07 5.52
N GLY A 170 6.38 -31.50 4.83
CA GLY A 170 7.32 -32.24 3.97
C GLY A 170 8.31 -33.14 4.76
N LYS A 171 8.44 -32.96 6.07
CA LYS A 171 9.29 -33.85 6.88
C LYS A 171 8.78 -35.28 6.95
N LYS A 172 7.49 -35.51 6.68
CA LYS A 172 6.87 -36.84 6.62
C LYS A 172 7.43 -37.72 5.48
N LEU A 173 8.13 -37.10 4.51
CA LEU A 173 8.71 -37.79 3.36
C LEU A 173 10.23 -38.04 3.52
N LYS A 174 10.81 -37.67 4.68
CA LYS A 174 12.18 -37.97 5.07
C LYS A 174 12.17 -39.24 5.92
#